data_178cd61b14c5f690a63e277677023e40
#
_entry.id   178cd61b14c5f690a63e277677023e40
#
_cell.length_a   1.000
_cell.length_b   1.000
_cell.length_c   1.000
_cell.angle_alpha   90.00
_cell.angle_beta   90.00
_cell.angle_gamma   90.00
#
_symmetry.space_group_name_H-M   'P 1'
#
loop_
_entity.id
_entity.type
_entity.pdbx_description
1 polymer ?
#
loop_
_entity_poly.entity_id
_entity_poly.type
_entity_poly.pdbx_seq_one_letter_code
_entity_poly.pdbx_strand_id
1 'polypeptide(L)'
;WGTAVTVQTMVYGNISRNSGSGVIFTHNPRWSGDTLKLWGDFTIGNQGEDVVAGLVNTNPISIFQQEIEMRETDITLETHFPEIYKALKDWAHELIDNKNWSPQEMEFTFESDDIADLYLLQTRDMTIRERKKVLTFDFEEQSKAVYLGHGIGVSGGAMSGRLVFSLKEIDEWRLLEPGTHLILARADTVPDDIREIHAADGLLTARGGLTSHAAVVAHRLGKTCVVGCADLACDELVKECNFNQALVKSGDYISIDGQEGSVFKGLIKVKER
;
A
#
# COMPACT_ATOMS: atom_id res chain seq x y z
N TRP A 1 30.16 10.29 -6.37
CA TRP A 1 29.26 9.76 -5.34
C TRP A 1 29.44 8.24 -5.30
N GLY A 2 29.51 7.65 -4.12
CA GLY A 2 29.69 6.20 -3.90
C GLY A 2 28.56 5.62 -3.06
N THR A 3 28.57 4.30 -2.91
CA THR A 3 27.61 3.58 -2.06
C THR A 3 28.06 3.66 -0.60
N ALA A 4 27.15 4.00 0.31
CA ALA A 4 27.37 3.89 1.75
C ALA A 4 26.80 2.55 2.25
N VAL A 5 27.51 1.92 3.18
CA VAL A 5 27.08 0.66 3.81
C VAL A 5 27.11 0.85 5.32
N THR A 6 25.98 0.55 5.96
CA THR A 6 25.87 0.51 7.43
C THR A 6 25.91 -0.95 7.89
N VAL A 7 26.77 -1.25 8.85
CA VAL A 7 26.83 -2.57 9.50
C VAL A 7 26.29 -2.43 10.91
N GLN A 8 25.25 -3.19 11.22
CA GLN A 8 24.59 -3.17 12.54
C GLN A 8 24.29 -4.59 13.03
N THR A 9 24.07 -4.74 14.32
CA THR A 9 23.65 -6.02 14.92
C THR A 9 22.29 -6.41 14.35
N MET A 10 22.15 -7.69 14.01
CA MET A 10 20.89 -8.26 13.58
C MET A 10 19.93 -8.40 14.77
N VAL A 11 18.67 -8.05 14.57
CA VAL A 11 17.58 -8.21 15.52
C VAL A 11 16.47 -9.05 14.92
N TYR A 12 15.71 -9.79 15.74
CA TYR A 12 14.87 -10.87 15.27
C TYR A 12 13.39 -10.67 15.59
N GLY A 13 12.61 -10.19 14.62
CA GLY A 13 11.15 -10.07 14.71
C GLY A 13 10.41 -11.41 14.67
N ASN A 14 11.13 -12.51 14.52
CA ASN A 14 10.60 -13.88 14.42
C ASN A 14 11.09 -14.81 15.55
N ILE A 15 11.64 -14.27 16.62
CA ILE A 15 12.21 -15.06 17.72
C ILE A 15 11.12 -15.69 18.62
N SER A 16 9.94 -15.06 18.69
CA SER A 16 8.84 -15.50 19.55
C SER A 16 7.46 -15.11 18.97
N ARG A 17 6.41 -15.50 19.69
CA ARG A 17 5.04 -15.04 19.37
C ARG A 17 4.74 -13.60 19.80
N ASN A 18 5.62 -13.02 20.61
CA ASN A 18 5.55 -11.65 21.09
C ASN A 18 6.62 -10.76 20.43
N SER A 19 7.25 -11.25 19.36
CA SER A 19 8.16 -10.47 18.54
C SER A 19 7.51 -10.09 17.22
N GLY A 20 8.04 -9.07 16.57
CA GLY A 20 7.50 -8.61 15.30
C GLY A 20 8.37 -7.54 14.64
N SER A 21 7.99 -7.20 13.43
CA SER A 21 8.65 -6.15 12.64
C SER A 21 7.63 -5.33 11.88
N GLY A 22 7.98 -4.11 11.54
CA GLY A 22 7.10 -3.27 10.77
C GLY A 22 7.75 -2.02 10.22
N VAL A 23 6.95 -1.29 9.47
CA VAL A 23 7.30 0.02 8.93
C VAL A 23 6.19 0.99 9.32
N ILE A 24 6.57 2.12 9.90
CA ILE A 24 5.64 3.20 10.24
C ILE A 24 6.00 4.47 9.48
N PHE A 25 4.97 5.25 9.22
CA PHE A 25 5.02 6.60 8.70
C PHE A 25 4.55 7.55 9.80
N THR A 26 5.26 8.64 10.02
CA THR A 26 4.87 9.66 11.02
C THR A 26 3.64 10.45 10.61
N HIS A 27 3.31 10.46 9.32
CA HIS A 27 2.14 11.11 8.74
C HIS A 27 1.44 10.16 7.77
N ASN A 28 0.20 10.48 7.41
CA ASN A 28 -0.51 9.69 6.41
C ASN A 28 0.22 9.76 5.05
N PRO A 29 0.71 8.65 4.50
CA PRO A 29 1.45 8.66 3.23
C PRO A 29 0.59 9.03 2.01
N ARG A 30 -0.74 8.98 2.14
CA ARG A 30 -1.69 9.29 1.08
C ARG A 30 -2.07 10.77 1.02
N TRP A 31 -2.02 11.45 2.17
CA TRP A 31 -2.55 12.80 2.31
C TRP A 31 -1.50 13.69 2.96
N SER A 32 -1.22 14.81 2.37
CA SER A 32 -0.41 15.87 2.98
C SER A 32 -1.16 16.53 4.14
N GLY A 33 -1.47 15.75 5.19
CA GLY A 33 -2.03 16.29 6.42
C GLY A 33 -0.90 16.75 7.35
N ASP A 34 -1.08 17.88 7.99
CA ASP A 34 -0.08 18.48 8.89
C ASP A 34 -0.04 17.85 10.28
N THR A 35 -0.84 16.82 10.53
CA THR A 35 -0.96 16.21 11.86
C THR A 35 -0.15 14.93 11.93
N LEU A 36 0.78 14.86 12.88
CA LEU A 36 1.49 13.65 13.21
C LEU A 36 0.49 12.57 13.68
N LYS A 37 0.37 11.51 12.90
CA LYS A 37 -0.39 10.31 13.23
C LYS A 37 0.34 9.12 12.63
N LEU A 38 0.58 8.09 13.42
CA LEU A 38 1.26 6.90 12.95
C LEU A 38 0.38 6.10 11.99
N TRP A 39 0.96 5.77 10.85
CA TRP A 39 0.42 4.89 9.82
C TRP A 39 1.44 3.82 9.52
N GLY A 40 1.04 2.73 8.90
CA GLY A 40 1.95 1.72 8.44
C GLY A 40 1.45 0.31 8.70
N ASP A 41 2.37 -0.61 8.62
CA ASP A 41 2.08 -2.04 8.69
C ASP A 41 3.08 -2.74 9.61
N PHE A 42 2.60 -3.72 10.36
CA PHE A 42 3.46 -4.61 11.16
C PHE A 42 3.01 -6.05 11.05
N THR A 43 3.89 -6.96 11.39
CA THR A 43 3.61 -8.39 11.49
C THR A 43 4.15 -8.95 12.79
N ILE A 44 3.56 -10.06 13.24
CA ILE A 44 3.96 -10.78 14.45
C ILE A 44 4.68 -12.06 14.02
N GLY A 45 5.85 -12.33 14.62
CA GLY A 45 6.60 -13.56 14.38
C GLY A 45 7.26 -13.66 13.00
N ASN A 46 7.47 -12.52 12.32
CA ASN A 46 8.14 -12.45 11.02
C ASN A 46 9.21 -11.35 11.00
N GLN A 47 10.12 -11.42 10.05
CA GLN A 47 11.14 -10.41 9.83
C GLN A 47 10.61 -9.23 9.02
N GLY A 48 11.27 -8.07 9.14
CA GLY A 48 10.93 -6.86 8.38
C GLY A 48 11.04 -7.09 6.87
N GLU A 49 11.97 -7.92 6.42
CA GLU A 49 12.12 -8.32 5.03
C GLU A 49 10.85 -8.97 4.47
N ASP A 50 10.18 -9.82 5.26
CA ASP A 50 8.92 -10.48 4.85
C ASP A 50 7.79 -9.45 4.69
N VAL A 51 7.76 -8.41 5.53
CA VAL A 51 6.80 -7.30 5.44
C VAL A 51 7.01 -6.49 4.16
N VAL A 52 8.25 -6.08 3.93
CA VAL A 52 8.62 -5.25 2.78
C VAL A 52 8.46 -6.00 1.46
N ALA A 53 8.75 -7.30 1.46
CA ALA A 53 8.56 -8.17 0.29
C ALA A 53 7.09 -8.56 0.05
N GLY A 54 6.17 -8.26 0.98
CA GLY A 54 4.75 -8.61 0.86
C GLY A 54 4.47 -10.11 1.01
N LEU A 55 5.38 -10.85 1.63
CA LEU A 55 5.27 -12.32 1.77
C LEU A 55 4.32 -12.74 2.89
N VAL A 56 3.95 -11.83 3.76
CA VAL A 56 3.13 -12.07 4.95
C VAL A 56 1.96 -11.10 5.03
N ASN A 57 0.88 -11.54 5.67
CA ASN A 57 -0.22 -10.63 6.00
C ASN A 57 0.23 -9.65 7.07
N THR A 58 -0.07 -8.37 6.85
CA THR A 58 0.26 -7.30 7.77
C THR A 58 -0.97 -6.78 8.51
N ASN A 59 -0.73 -6.23 9.70
CA ASN A 59 -1.74 -5.59 10.52
C ASN A 59 -1.49 -4.08 10.57
N PRO A 60 -2.54 -3.26 10.70
CA PRO A 60 -2.42 -1.82 10.80
C PRO A 60 -1.77 -1.38 12.12
N ILE A 61 -1.10 -0.24 12.10
CA ILE A 61 -0.41 0.31 13.27
C ILE A 61 -1.40 0.84 14.32
N SER A 62 -2.50 1.48 13.90
CA SER A 62 -3.45 2.11 14.81
C SER A 62 -4.89 1.71 14.53
N ILE A 63 -5.76 1.86 15.55
CA ILE A 63 -7.21 1.70 15.42
C ILE A 63 -7.75 2.66 14.36
N PHE A 64 -7.30 3.92 14.38
CA PHE A 64 -7.70 4.93 13.43
C PHE A 64 -7.40 4.53 11.97
N GLN A 65 -6.21 3.95 11.73
CA GLN A 65 -5.87 3.42 10.41
C GLN A 65 -6.76 2.24 10.03
N GLN A 66 -6.99 1.30 10.95
CA GLN A 66 -7.86 0.14 10.75
C GLN A 66 -9.25 0.55 10.29
N GLU A 67 -9.86 1.53 10.97
CA GLU A 67 -11.20 2.04 10.65
C GLU A 67 -11.26 2.69 9.27
N ILE A 68 -10.31 3.57 8.95
CA ILE A 68 -10.27 4.26 7.64
C ILE A 68 -10.02 3.30 6.49
N GLU A 69 -9.15 2.30 6.69
CA GLU A 69 -8.81 1.31 5.68
C GLU A 69 -9.80 0.15 5.62
N MET A 70 -10.78 0.12 6.53
CA MET A 70 -11.79 -0.95 6.66
C MET A 70 -11.15 -2.34 6.69
N ARG A 71 -10.01 -2.49 7.40
CA ARG A 71 -9.33 -3.77 7.52
C ARG A 71 -10.08 -4.72 8.44
N GLU A 72 -10.38 -5.91 7.95
CA GLU A 72 -11.02 -6.98 8.72
C GLU A 72 -9.99 -7.69 9.61
N THR A 73 -9.51 -7.02 10.64
CA THR A 73 -8.60 -7.56 11.64
C THR A 73 -8.88 -6.91 12.99
N ASP A 74 -8.84 -7.69 14.08
CA ASP A 74 -8.93 -7.16 15.44
C ASP A 74 -7.56 -6.78 16.02
N ILE A 75 -6.50 -6.96 15.22
CA ILE A 75 -5.12 -6.76 15.65
C ILE A 75 -4.59 -5.45 15.07
N THR A 76 -4.24 -4.51 15.97
CA THR A 76 -3.42 -3.35 15.64
C THR A 76 -2.20 -3.32 16.56
N LEU A 77 -1.13 -2.62 16.17
CA LEU A 77 0.01 -2.43 17.07
C LEU A 77 -0.42 -1.71 18.35
N GLU A 78 -1.30 -0.72 18.20
CA GLU A 78 -1.86 0.07 19.31
C GLU A 78 -2.60 -0.78 20.34
N THR A 79 -3.34 -1.82 19.92
CA THR A 79 -4.12 -2.68 20.82
C THR A 79 -3.32 -3.86 21.36
N HIS A 80 -2.45 -4.45 20.54
CA HIS A 80 -1.71 -5.67 20.89
C HIS A 80 -0.41 -5.41 21.62
N PHE A 81 0.28 -4.32 21.27
CA PHE A 81 1.58 -3.91 21.81
C PHE A 81 1.57 -2.42 22.18
N PRO A 82 0.74 -2.00 23.15
CA PRO A 82 0.51 -0.58 23.43
C PRO A 82 1.77 0.17 23.87
N GLU A 83 2.68 -0.48 24.60
CA GLU A 83 3.94 0.15 25.02
C GLU A 83 4.89 0.35 23.84
N ILE A 84 4.98 -0.62 22.93
CA ILE A 84 5.73 -0.49 21.68
C ILE A 84 5.16 0.64 20.82
N TYR A 85 3.83 0.66 20.63
CA TYR A 85 3.15 1.72 19.89
C TYR A 85 3.43 3.11 20.47
N LYS A 86 3.36 3.23 21.81
CA LYS A 86 3.63 4.48 22.51
C LYS A 86 5.07 4.94 22.31
N ALA A 87 6.04 4.03 22.45
CA ALA A 87 7.45 4.35 22.24
C ALA A 87 7.73 4.83 20.81
N LEU A 88 7.15 4.16 19.81
CA LEU A 88 7.27 4.58 18.41
C LEU A 88 6.65 5.96 18.17
N LYS A 89 5.53 6.25 18.83
CA LYS A 89 4.88 7.56 18.77
C LYS A 89 5.73 8.65 19.42
N ASP A 90 6.34 8.35 20.56
CA ASP A 90 7.24 9.28 21.26
C ASP A 90 8.51 9.55 20.41
N TRP A 91 9.07 8.54 19.74
CA TRP A 91 10.17 8.73 18.79
C TRP A 91 9.76 9.58 17.58
N ALA A 92 8.56 9.36 17.05
CA ALA A 92 8.04 10.20 15.97
C ALA A 92 7.92 11.67 16.39
N HIS A 93 7.39 11.93 17.58
CA HIS A 93 7.33 13.29 18.15
C HIS A 93 8.72 13.88 18.37
N GLU A 94 9.67 13.10 18.86
CA GLU A 94 11.06 13.56 19.02
C GLU A 94 11.66 14.01 17.68
N LEU A 95 11.48 13.24 16.62
CA LEU A 95 12.03 13.56 15.30
C LEU A 95 11.33 14.75 14.66
N ILE A 96 10.01 14.79 14.69
CA ILE A 96 9.22 15.80 13.98
C ILE A 96 9.14 17.11 14.77
N ASP A 97 8.70 17.06 16.03
CA ASP A 97 8.40 18.26 16.80
C ASP A 97 9.65 18.85 17.47
N ASN A 98 10.56 18.02 18.03
CA ASN A 98 11.73 18.50 18.75
C ASN A 98 12.92 18.72 17.84
N LYS A 99 13.20 17.81 16.90
CA LYS A 99 14.31 17.95 15.94
C LYS A 99 13.94 18.69 14.66
N ASN A 100 12.65 18.97 14.47
CA ASN A 100 12.11 19.66 13.30
C ASN A 100 12.52 19.01 11.97
N TRP A 101 12.49 17.68 11.95
CA TRP A 101 12.72 16.92 10.72
C TRP A 101 11.46 16.93 9.84
N SER A 102 11.64 16.69 8.54
CA SER A 102 10.56 16.35 7.63
C SER A 102 9.86 15.08 8.07
N PRO A 103 8.60 14.84 7.66
CA PRO A 103 7.92 13.56 7.90
C PRO A 103 8.79 12.34 7.58
N GLN A 104 8.77 11.34 8.44
CA GLN A 104 9.68 10.20 8.41
C GLN A 104 8.94 8.88 8.17
N GLU A 105 9.58 8.00 7.40
CA GLU A 105 9.33 6.57 7.36
C GLU A 105 10.35 5.89 8.28
N MET A 106 9.88 5.01 9.17
CA MET A 106 10.69 4.38 10.20
C MET A 106 10.51 2.86 10.16
N GLU A 107 11.61 2.12 10.02
CA GLU A 107 11.63 0.66 10.09
C GLU A 107 11.98 0.21 11.51
N PHE A 108 11.20 -0.69 12.08
CA PHE A 108 11.38 -1.17 13.45
C PHE A 108 11.22 -2.68 13.57
N THR A 109 11.87 -3.23 14.60
CA THR A 109 11.71 -4.62 15.04
C THR A 109 11.68 -4.66 16.56
N PHE A 110 10.85 -5.53 17.12
CA PHE A 110 10.83 -5.82 18.56
C PHE A 110 10.95 -7.32 18.77
N GLU A 111 11.78 -7.73 19.74
CA GLU A 111 12.03 -9.13 20.08
C GLU A 111 11.09 -9.65 21.17
N SER A 112 10.50 -8.73 21.95
CA SER A 112 9.46 -8.99 22.95
C SER A 112 8.51 -7.81 23.05
N ASP A 113 7.52 -7.86 23.95
CA ASP A 113 6.61 -6.77 24.33
C ASP A 113 7.26 -5.71 25.26
N ASP A 114 8.51 -5.93 25.70
CA ASP A 114 9.28 -4.95 26.47
C ASP A 114 9.88 -3.87 25.54
N ILE A 115 9.76 -2.60 25.95
CA ILE A 115 10.36 -1.46 25.24
C ILE A 115 11.88 -1.60 25.11
N ALA A 116 12.54 -2.27 26.07
CA ALA A 116 13.98 -2.50 26.02
C ALA A 116 14.41 -3.35 24.81
N ASP A 117 13.49 -4.13 24.27
CA ASP A 117 13.69 -5.00 23.10
C ASP A 117 13.10 -4.41 21.81
N LEU A 118 12.80 -3.10 21.80
CA LEU A 118 12.37 -2.36 20.62
C LEU A 118 13.57 -1.68 19.95
N TYR A 119 13.73 -1.90 18.67
CA TYR A 119 14.83 -1.39 17.86
C TYR A 119 14.33 -0.59 16.67
N LEU A 120 14.82 0.64 16.52
CA LEU A 120 14.68 1.43 15.31
C LEU A 120 15.83 1.07 14.37
N LEU A 121 15.52 0.49 13.23
CA LEU A 121 16.52 -0.02 12.29
C LEU A 121 16.97 1.04 11.30
N GLN A 122 16.01 1.81 10.80
CA GLN A 122 16.24 2.85 9.81
C GLN A 122 15.16 3.93 9.91
N THR A 123 15.54 5.15 9.60
CA THR A 123 14.59 6.24 9.32
C THR A 123 15.00 6.98 8.05
N ARG A 124 14.02 7.43 7.28
CA ARG A 124 14.23 8.23 6.07
C ARG A 124 13.09 9.21 5.85
N ASP A 125 13.39 10.28 5.12
CA ASP A 125 12.38 11.27 4.76
C ASP A 125 11.26 10.64 3.95
N MET A 126 10.02 10.91 4.36
CA MET A 126 8.86 10.56 3.54
C MET A 126 8.81 11.47 2.31
N THR A 127 8.54 10.88 1.16
CA THR A 127 8.22 11.66 -0.03
C THR A 127 6.73 12.04 0.01
N ILE A 128 6.42 13.15 0.68
CA ILE A 128 5.07 13.73 0.65
C ILE A 128 4.94 14.55 -0.63
N ARG A 129 4.03 14.16 -1.51
CA ARG A 129 3.70 14.94 -2.69
C ARG A 129 2.70 16.03 -2.32
N GLU A 130 2.97 17.27 -2.75
CA GLU A 130 1.98 18.35 -2.68
C GLU A 130 0.65 17.91 -3.32
N ARG A 131 -0.48 18.39 -2.77
CA ARG A 131 -1.82 18.12 -3.28
C ARG A 131 -1.88 18.36 -4.79
N LYS A 132 -1.68 17.33 -5.58
CA LYS A 132 -2.22 17.32 -6.93
C LYS A 132 -3.73 17.22 -6.82
N LYS A 133 -4.45 17.91 -7.69
CA LYS A 133 -5.89 17.78 -7.85
C LYS A 133 -6.29 16.31 -7.78
N VAL A 134 -7.16 15.99 -6.84
CA VAL A 134 -7.56 14.61 -6.58
C VAL A 134 -8.65 14.25 -7.57
N LEU A 135 -8.41 13.20 -8.33
CA LEU A 135 -9.41 12.62 -9.20
C LEU A 135 -10.37 11.77 -8.35
N THR A 136 -11.66 12.00 -8.49
CA THR A 136 -12.74 11.23 -7.85
C THR A 136 -13.71 10.72 -8.88
N PHE A 137 -14.43 9.63 -8.59
CA PHE A 137 -15.49 9.17 -9.46
C PHE A 137 -16.67 10.12 -9.47
N ASP A 138 -17.36 10.18 -10.61
CA ASP A 138 -18.68 10.79 -10.68
C ASP A 138 -19.64 10.01 -9.79
N PHE A 139 -20.26 10.69 -8.82
CA PHE A 139 -21.11 10.05 -7.81
C PHE A 139 -22.31 9.30 -8.42
N GLU A 140 -22.94 9.85 -9.46
CA GLU A 140 -24.10 9.22 -10.10
C GLU A 140 -23.73 7.96 -10.86
N GLU A 141 -22.56 7.93 -11.51
CA GLU A 141 -22.06 6.75 -12.22
C GLU A 141 -21.55 5.70 -11.25
N GLN A 142 -20.82 6.11 -10.20
CA GLN A 142 -20.32 5.23 -9.17
C GLN A 142 -21.47 4.50 -8.45
N SER A 143 -22.55 5.19 -8.13
CA SER A 143 -23.72 4.60 -7.45
C SER A 143 -24.44 3.51 -8.26
N LYS A 144 -24.26 3.50 -9.58
CA LYS A 144 -24.83 2.50 -10.51
C LYS A 144 -23.85 1.40 -10.90
N ALA A 145 -22.56 1.60 -10.58
CA ALA A 145 -21.51 0.66 -10.95
C ALA A 145 -21.55 -0.60 -10.06
N VAL A 146 -21.13 -1.72 -10.63
CA VAL A 146 -21.02 -2.97 -9.89
C VAL A 146 -19.77 -2.90 -9.03
N TYR A 147 -19.95 -2.86 -7.71
CA TYR A 147 -18.87 -2.95 -6.75
C TYR A 147 -18.26 -4.35 -6.78
N LEU A 148 -16.94 -4.43 -6.89
CA LEU A 148 -16.20 -5.69 -6.98
C LEU A 148 -15.54 -6.07 -5.67
N GLY A 149 -15.02 -5.10 -4.94
CA GLY A 149 -14.30 -5.35 -3.69
C GLY A 149 -13.54 -4.12 -3.20
N HIS A 150 -12.83 -4.33 -2.08
CA HIS A 150 -12.07 -3.29 -1.39
C HIS A 150 -10.67 -3.78 -1.05
N GLY A 151 -9.71 -2.88 -1.23
CA GLY A 151 -8.32 -3.06 -0.83
C GLY A 151 -7.80 -1.83 -0.10
N ILE A 152 -6.52 -1.76 0.07
CA ILE A 152 -5.85 -0.60 0.64
C ILE A 152 -5.50 0.36 -0.49
N GLY A 153 -6.12 1.52 -0.53
CA GLY A 153 -5.72 2.59 -1.43
C GLY A 153 -4.35 3.14 -1.01
N VAL A 154 -3.40 3.22 -1.92
CA VAL A 154 -2.01 3.61 -1.64
C VAL A 154 -1.70 5.00 -2.15
N SER A 155 -2.09 5.28 -3.38
CA SER A 155 -1.73 6.53 -4.07
C SER A 155 -2.60 6.78 -5.28
N GLY A 156 -2.54 8.00 -5.79
CA GLY A 156 -3.36 8.48 -6.88
C GLY A 156 -4.78 8.82 -6.40
N GLY A 157 -5.70 8.94 -7.34
CA GLY A 157 -7.13 9.12 -7.10
C GLY A 157 -7.92 8.03 -7.80
N ALA A 158 -9.16 8.37 -8.16
CA ALA A 158 -9.99 7.50 -8.97
C ALA A 158 -9.42 7.38 -10.40
N MET A 159 -9.44 6.16 -10.94
CA MET A 159 -9.00 5.84 -12.28
C MET A 159 -9.86 4.74 -12.87
N SER A 160 -10.23 4.89 -14.13
CA SER A 160 -10.86 3.84 -14.92
C SER A 160 -9.93 3.45 -16.07
N GLY A 161 -9.76 2.17 -16.31
CA GLY A 161 -8.87 1.69 -17.36
C GLY A 161 -9.11 0.23 -17.73
N ARG A 162 -8.36 -0.25 -18.72
CA ARG A 162 -8.38 -1.64 -19.13
C ARG A 162 -7.49 -2.49 -18.22
N LEU A 163 -8.01 -3.64 -17.83
CA LEU A 163 -7.28 -4.63 -17.05
C LEU A 163 -6.23 -5.31 -17.92
N VAL A 164 -4.99 -5.37 -17.45
CA VAL A 164 -3.85 -6.00 -18.13
C VAL A 164 -3.01 -6.81 -17.16
N PHE A 165 -2.29 -7.82 -17.68
CA PHE A 165 -1.51 -8.76 -16.89
C PHE A 165 -0.03 -8.86 -17.30
N SER A 166 0.40 -8.16 -18.35
CA SER A 166 1.78 -8.27 -18.83
C SER A 166 2.21 -7.00 -19.59
N LEU A 167 3.52 -6.81 -19.67
CA LEU A 167 4.11 -5.73 -20.48
C LEU A 167 3.67 -5.82 -21.94
N LYS A 168 3.59 -7.05 -22.49
CA LYS A 168 3.13 -7.26 -23.87
C LYS A 168 1.70 -6.73 -24.09
N GLU A 169 0.78 -6.99 -23.17
CA GLU A 169 -0.59 -6.47 -23.26
C GLU A 169 -0.62 -4.93 -23.13
N ILE A 170 0.22 -4.38 -22.26
CA ILE A 170 0.36 -2.93 -22.13
C ILE A 170 0.77 -2.32 -23.47
N ASP A 171 1.78 -2.86 -24.12
CA ASP A 171 2.27 -2.37 -25.41
C ASP A 171 1.20 -2.54 -26.52
N GLU A 172 0.50 -3.66 -26.55
CA GLU A 172 -0.60 -3.92 -27.49
C GLU A 172 -1.76 -2.91 -27.31
N TRP A 173 -2.23 -2.67 -26.07
CA TRP A 173 -3.28 -1.72 -25.80
C TRP A 173 -2.89 -0.26 -26.06
N ARG A 174 -1.62 0.11 -25.80
CA ARG A 174 -1.10 1.44 -26.16
C ARG A 174 -1.19 1.73 -27.66
N LEU A 175 -1.04 0.69 -28.49
CA LEU A 175 -1.17 0.81 -29.93
C LEU A 175 -2.63 0.79 -30.40
N LEU A 176 -3.47 -0.05 -29.79
CA LEU A 176 -4.87 -0.23 -30.18
C LEU A 176 -5.77 0.94 -29.73
N GLU A 177 -5.58 1.42 -28.50
CA GLU A 177 -6.36 2.50 -27.91
C GLU A 177 -5.42 3.53 -27.23
N PRO A 178 -4.76 4.39 -28.01
CA PRO A 178 -3.90 5.43 -27.46
C PRO A 178 -4.67 6.36 -26.53
N GLY A 179 -4.17 6.55 -25.31
CA GLY A 179 -4.80 7.41 -24.30
C GLY A 179 -5.73 6.70 -23.31
N THR A 180 -6.04 5.41 -23.53
CA THR A 180 -6.73 4.60 -22.51
C THR A 180 -5.78 4.24 -21.37
N HIS A 181 -6.23 4.43 -20.14
CA HIS A 181 -5.46 3.99 -18.97
C HIS A 181 -5.44 2.47 -18.87
N LEU A 182 -4.30 1.94 -18.38
CA LEU A 182 -4.05 0.52 -18.23
C LEU A 182 -3.79 0.21 -16.77
N ILE A 183 -4.57 -0.72 -16.21
CA ILE A 183 -4.49 -1.14 -14.82
C ILE A 183 -3.91 -2.54 -14.77
N LEU A 184 -2.71 -2.67 -14.24
CA LEU A 184 -2.03 -3.94 -14.06
C LEU A 184 -2.63 -4.69 -12.88
N ALA A 185 -3.05 -5.94 -13.09
CA ALA A 185 -3.50 -6.82 -12.01
C ALA A 185 -2.44 -7.89 -11.69
N ARG A 186 -2.25 -8.13 -10.39
CA ARG A 186 -1.34 -9.16 -9.86
C ARG A 186 -1.97 -9.86 -8.66
N ALA A 187 -1.67 -11.14 -8.50
CA ALA A 187 -1.96 -11.84 -7.24
C ALA A 187 -1.08 -11.28 -6.12
N ASP A 188 0.18 -11.07 -6.42
CA ASP A 188 1.21 -10.47 -5.59
C ASP A 188 2.25 -9.80 -6.49
N THR A 189 3.12 -8.96 -5.96
CA THR A 189 4.18 -8.34 -6.75
C THR A 189 5.54 -8.77 -6.26
N VAL A 190 6.43 -9.02 -7.21
CA VAL A 190 7.85 -9.30 -6.99
C VAL A 190 8.71 -8.17 -7.56
N PRO A 191 9.98 -8.03 -7.13
CA PRO A 191 10.87 -6.99 -7.66
C PRO A 191 11.01 -6.96 -9.19
N ASP A 192 10.83 -8.10 -9.86
CA ASP A 192 10.91 -8.21 -11.30
C ASP A 192 9.74 -7.55 -12.05
N ASP A 193 8.60 -7.31 -11.36
CA ASP A 193 7.42 -6.62 -11.95
C ASP A 193 7.61 -5.11 -12.13
N ILE A 194 8.76 -4.56 -11.76
CA ILE A 194 9.00 -3.10 -11.79
C ILE A 194 8.80 -2.50 -13.18
N ARG A 195 9.07 -3.25 -14.25
CA ARG A 195 8.89 -2.79 -15.64
C ARG A 195 7.41 -2.66 -15.99
N GLU A 196 6.61 -3.65 -15.64
CA GLU A 196 5.16 -3.65 -15.85
C GLU A 196 4.49 -2.56 -15.01
N ILE A 197 4.87 -2.44 -13.75
CA ILE A 197 4.38 -1.38 -12.84
C ILE A 197 4.73 -0.01 -13.40
N HIS A 198 5.93 0.16 -13.96
CA HIS A 198 6.33 1.43 -14.56
C HIS A 198 5.54 1.74 -15.83
N ALA A 199 5.25 0.75 -16.66
CA ALA A 199 4.55 0.90 -17.94
C ALA A 199 3.02 1.09 -17.77
N ALA A 200 2.40 0.48 -16.77
CA ALA A 200 0.98 0.63 -16.46
C ALA A 200 0.67 2.01 -15.84
N ASP A 201 -0.58 2.45 -15.90
CA ASP A 201 -1.06 3.70 -15.28
C ASP A 201 -1.58 3.48 -13.87
N GLY A 202 -2.14 2.31 -13.60
CA GLY A 202 -2.65 1.88 -12.30
C GLY A 202 -2.21 0.47 -11.95
N LEU A 203 -2.32 0.13 -10.65
CA LEU A 203 -1.97 -1.17 -10.09
C LEU A 203 -3.05 -1.67 -9.14
N LEU A 204 -3.43 -2.92 -9.28
CA LEU A 204 -4.35 -3.63 -8.40
C LEU A 204 -3.73 -4.97 -7.98
N THR A 205 -3.61 -5.23 -6.67
CA THR A 205 -3.09 -6.52 -6.19
C THR A 205 -4.03 -7.19 -5.20
N ALA A 206 -4.06 -8.53 -5.23
CA ALA A 206 -4.82 -9.33 -4.27
C ALA A 206 -4.15 -9.34 -2.89
N ARG A 207 -2.83 -9.26 -2.83
CA ARG A 207 -2.03 -9.28 -1.60
C ARG A 207 -1.19 -8.01 -1.47
N GLY A 208 -0.61 -7.84 -0.29
CA GLY A 208 0.27 -6.72 0.04
C GLY A 208 -0.38 -5.67 0.93
N GLY A 209 0.44 -4.89 1.61
CA GLY A 209 0.06 -3.74 2.45
C GLY A 209 0.69 -2.45 1.93
N LEU A 210 0.60 -1.37 2.70
CA LEU A 210 1.18 -0.06 2.37
C LEU A 210 2.69 -0.09 2.17
N THR A 211 3.37 -1.04 2.81
CA THR A 211 4.82 -1.21 2.77
C THR A 211 5.29 -2.26 1.76
N SER A 212 4.35 -2.91 1.05
CA SER A 212 4.69 -3.87 0.01
C SER A 212 5.47 -3.19 -1.13
N HIS A 213 6.24 -3.99 -1.86
CA HIS A 213 6.99 -3.51 -3.02
C HIS A 213 6.10 -2.76 -4.02
N ALA A 214 4.93 -3.32 -4.32
CA ALA A 214 3.90 -2.71 -5.17
C ALA A 214 3.52 -1.30 -4.71
N ALA A 215 3.18 -1.18 -3.43
CA ALA A 215 2.74 0.08 -2.84
C ALA A 215 3.84 1.14 -2.90
N VAL A 216 5.06 0.79 -2.49
CA VAL A 216 6.20 1.72 -2.49
C VAL A 216 6.54 2.20 -3.90
N VAL A 217 6.59 1.29 -4.87
CA VAL A 217 6.92 1.64 -6.26
C VAL A 217 5.81 2.50 -6.88
N ALA A 218 4.55 2.09 -6.76
CA ALA A 218 3.41 2.83 -7.29
C ALA A 218 3.30 4.24 -6.69
N HIS A 219 3.49 4.36 -5.39
CA HIS A 219 3.50 5.65 -4.70
C HIS A 219 4.62 6.58 -5.22
N ARG A 220 5.85 6.08 -5.35
CA ARG A 220 6.98 6.85 -5.90
C ARG A 220 6.73 7.32 -7.33
N LEU A 221 6.09 6.49 -8.14
CA LEU A 221 5.74 6.80 -9.51
C LEU A 221 4.47 7.66 -9.64
N GLY A 222 3.74 7.88 -8.55
CA GLY A 222 2.47 8.63 -8.52
C GLY A 222 1.34 7.99 -9.28
N LYS A 223 1.34 6.66 -9.32
CA LYS A 223 0.31 5.87 -10.00
C LYS A 223 -0.85 5.57 -9.07
N THR A 224 -2.05 5.44 -9.63
CA THR A 224 -3.20 4.96 -8.85
C THR A 224 -2.98 3.52 -8.45
N CYS A 225 -3.06 3.23 -7.15
CA CYS A 225 -2.70 1.92 -6.63
C CYS A 225 -3.65 1.47 -5.51
N VAL A 226 -4.15 0.25 -5.66
CA VAL A 226 -4.93 -0.48 -4.64
C VAL A 226 -4.25 -1.82 -4.41
N VAL A 227 -3.87 -2.10 -3.17
CA VAL A 227 -3.21 -3.36 -2.77
C VAL A 227 -4.05 -4.13 -1.74
N GLY A 228 -3.78 -5.42 -1.61
CA GLY A 228 -4.43 -6.24 -0.58
C GLY A 228 -5.95 -6.35 -0.75
N CYS A 229 -6.46 -6.39 -1.98
CA CYS A 229 -7.88 -6.58 -2.24
C CYS A 229 -8.26 -8.05 -1.96
N ALA A 230 -8.81 -8.33 -0.77
CA ALA A 230 -9.12 -9.68 -0.32
C ALA A 230 -10.17 -10.39 -1.18
N ASP A 231 -11.05 -9.62 -1.83
CA ASP A 231 -12.08 -10.15 -2.73
C ASP A 231 -11.52 -10.61 -4.09
N LEU A 232 -10.27 -10.25 -4.40
CA LEU A 232 -9.63 -10.53 -5.68
C LEU A 232 -8.87 -11.84 -5.65
N ALA A 233 -9.24 -12.76 -6.55
CA ALA A 233 -8.41 -13.90 -6.94
C ALA A 233 -7.91 -13.66 -8.38
N CYS A 234 -6.63 -13.36 -8.51
CA CYS A 234 -5.99 -13.05 -9.79
C CYS A 234 -5.30 -14.31 -10.34
N ASP A 235 -5.65 -14.70 -11.56
CA ASP A 235 -4.97 -15.76 -12.31
C ASP A 235 -4.27 -15.13 -13.54
N GLU A 236 -2.96 -14.96 -13.39
CA GLU A 236 -2.13 -14.29 -14.41
C GLU A 236 -1.89 -15.16 -15.65
N LEU A 237 -2.01 -16.49 -15.52
CA LEU A 237 -1.83 -17.42 -16.64
C LEU A 237 -3.05 -17.41 -17.56
N VAL A 238 -4.24 -17.44 -16.96
CA VAL A 238 -5.51 -17.40 -17.69
C VAL A 238 -5.92 -15.95 -18.01
N LYS A 239 -5.25 -14.96 -17.37
CA LYS A 239 -5.52 -13.51 -17.53
C LYS A 239 -6.93 -13.12 -17.11
N GLU A 240 -7.32 -13.59 -15.95
CA GLU A 240 -8.63 -13.35 -15.37
C GLU A 240 -8.49 -12.94 -13.89
N CYS A 241 -9.37 -12.04 -13.48
CA CYS A 241 -9.58 -11.66 -12.09
C CYS A 241 -10.97 -12.11 -11.67
N ASN A 242 -11.05 -13.00 -10.69
CA ASN A 242 -12.31 -13.43 -10.10
C ASN A 242 -12.52 -12.65 -8.80
N PHE A 243 -13.55 -11.87 -8.75
CA PHE A 243 -14.09 -11.27 -7.53
C PHE A 243 -15.27 -12.12 -7.07
N ASN A 244 -15.57 -12.17 -5.78
CA ASN A 244 -16.60 -13.04 -5.21
C ASN A 244 -17.94 -13.03 -5.98
N GLN A 245 -18.26 -11.96 -6.69
CA GLN A 245 -19.51 -11.78 -7.40
C GLN A 245 -19.36 -11.59 -8.92
N ALA A 246 -18.13 -11.47 -9.44
CA ALA A 246 -17.93 -11.18 -10.86
C ALA A 246 -16.57 -11.62 -11.37
N LEU A 247 -16.57 -12.08 -12.62
CA LEU A 247 -15.36 -12.35 -13.39
C LEU A 247 -15.02 -11.14 -14.27
N VAL A 248 -13.75 -10.74 -14.28
CA VAL A 248 -13.18 -9.69 -15.13
C VAL A 248 -11.97 -10.25 -15.86
N LYS A 249 -11.92 -10.05 -17.17
CA LYS A 249 -10.88 -10.61 -18.04
C LYS A 249 -9.92 -9.51 -18.54
N SER A 250 -8.79 -9.94 -19.05
CA SER A 250 -7.89 -9.06 -19.76
C SER A 250 -8.62 -8.24 -20.83
N GLY A 251 -8.39 -6.93 -20.84
CA GLY A 251 -9.05 -5.98 -21.74
C GLY A 251 -10.41 -5.45 -21.26
N ASP A 252 -11.02 -6.03 -20.23
CA ASP A 252 -12.23 -5.45 -19.63
C ASP A 252 -11.91 -4.15 -18.91
N TYR A 253 -12.89 -3.25 -18.84
CA TYR A 253 -12.76 -2.03 -18.04
C TYR A 253 -13.01 -2.31 -16.56
N ILE A 254 -12.11 -1.78 -15.73
CA ILE A 254 -12.28 -1.67 -14.29
C ILE A 254 -12.02 -0.24 -13.83
N SER A 255 -12.52 0.09 -12.67
CA SER A 255 -12.33 1.39 -12.03
C SER A 255 -11.82 1.18 -10.61
N ILE A 256 -10.73 1.85 -10.26
CA ILE A 256 -10.09 1.74 -8.94
C ILE A 256 -9.92 3.12 -8.32
N ASP A 257 -10.08 3.22 -7.01
CA ASP A 257 -9.79 4.42 -6.24
C ASP A 257 -8.56 4.22 -5.37
N GLY A 258 -7.46 4.88 -5.72
CA GLY A 258 -6.21 4.78 -4.99
C GLY A 258 -6.20 5.50 -3.64
N GLN A 259 -7.25 6.23 -3.28
CA GLN A 259 -7.43 6.84 -1.96
C GLN A 259 -8.31 5.99 -1.06
N GLU A 260 -9.49 5.61 -1.56
CA GLU A 260 -10.46 4.86 -0.77
C GLU A 260 -10.25 3.35 -0.83
N GLY A 261 -9.54 2.84 -1.83
CA GLY A 261 -9.28 1.40 -2.01
C GLY A 261 -10.42 0.65 -2.70
N SER A 262 -11.45 1.33 -3.15
CA SER A 262 -12.62 0.70 -3.79
C SER A 262 -12.33 0.27 -5.23
N VAL A 263 -12.95 -0.86 -5.65
CA VAL A 263 -12.82 -1.45 -6.98
C VAL A 263 -14.21 -1.68 -7.57
N PHE A 264 -14.42 -1.27 -8.82
CA PHE A 264 -15.68 -1.40 -9.52
C PHE A 264 -15.49 -2.01 -10.91
N LYS A 265 -16.52 -2.69 -11.41
CA LYS A 265 -16.57 -3.21 -12.77
C LYS A 265 -17.00 -2.10 -13.74
N GLY A 266 -16.32 -2.05 -14.87
CA GLY A 266 -16.65 -1.11 -15.94
C GLY A 266 -15.93 0.22 -15.86
N LEU A 267 -16.27 1.12 -16.76
CA LEU A 267 -15.72 2.46 -16.87
C LEU A 267 -16.61 3.44 -16.11
N ILE A 268 -16.07 4.10 -15.11
CA ILE A 268 -16.71 5.17 -14.35
C ILE A 268 -16.04 6.49 -14.70
N LYS A 269 -16.82 7.51 -14.95
CA LYS A 269 -16.31 8.83 -15.25
C LYS A 269 -15.58 9.44 -14.06
N VAL A 270 -14.43 10.03 -14.34
CA VAL A 270 -13.58 10.65 -13.31
C VAL A 270 -13.71 12.17 -13.40
N LYS A 271 -13.75 12.84 -12.25
CA LYS A 271 -13.81 14.30 -12.11
C LYS A 271 -12.66 14.79 -11.23
N GLU A 272 -12.17 15.99 -11.47
CA GLU A 272 -11.27 16.71 -10.55
C GLU A 272 -12.07 17.28 -9.36
N ARG A 273 -11.57 17.07 -8.14
CA ARG A 273 -12.10 17.62 -6.90
C ARG A 273 -11.14 18.65 -6.30
#